data_10df240b23ae76f460d2fed2986556dc
#
_entry.id   10df240b23ae76f460d2fed2986556dc
#
_cell.length_a   1.000
_cell.length_b   1.000
_cell.length_c   1.000
_cell.angle_alpha   90.00
_cell.angle_beta   90.00
_cell.angle_gamma   90.00
#
_symmetry.space_group_name_H-M   'P 1'
#
loop_
_entity.id
_entity.type
_entity.pdbx_description
1 polymer ?
#
loop_
_entity_poly.entity_id
_entity_poly.type
_entity_poly.pdbx_seq_one_letter_code
_entity_poly.pdbx_strand_id
1 'polypeptide(L)'
;MQKKWFKGMAAVMAAAALAGAFAGCGGDKKAAQSGAAGQTVKFGFVTAYTGPGAAYGQAMKEGVDLAVEEINKDPKTKMKIDLVTYDTKLNKAEAINAVKKCIEQDKVLAIEGPMTSGEMFAAGPVAQQSKVVAFGTGTTAPGITDLGDYIFRNAIPGKLAIPVTVQKAYDKLGFKTVAVMYSNNNDQMVGENKIYQDVFKQLGVNVVDTETFADKDTDFSAQLTKIQAANPDVIAIAGLYQEGALIVKKAREMGMTQPIIGNNGFNSPAYIQQAGDAANGTLVATP
;
A
#
# COMPACT_ATOMS: atom_id res chain seq x y z
N MET A 1 -45.12 56.43 44.00
CA MET A 1 -43.78 57.03 44.01
C MET A 1 -42.77 56.06 43.38
N GLN A 2 -42.65 56.08 42.07
CA GLN A 2 -41.56 55.37 41.33
C GLN A 2 -41.71 55.75 39.86
N LYS A 3 -41.12 56.81 39.41
CA LYS A 3 -40.92 57.18 38.02
C LYS A 3 -39.89 58.27 37.92
N LYS A 4 -38.63 58.00 38.03
CA LYS A 4 -37.51 58.94 37.73
C LYS A 4 -36.11 58.30 37.69
N TRP A 5 -35.95 57.09 37.20
CA TRP A 5 -34.57 56.51 37.11
C TRP A 5 -34.25 55.87 35.78
N PHE A 6 -34.95 56.23 34.72
CA PHE A 6 -34.73 55.58 33.38
C PHE A 6 -34.38 56.61 32.28
N LYS A 7 -33.80 57.74 32.59
CA LYS A 7 -33.40 58.74 31.57
C LYS A 7 -31.88 58.99 31.48
N GLY A 8 -31.04 58.28 32.20
CA GLY A 8 -29.58 58.48 32.21
C GLY A 8 -28.73 57.47 31.45
N MET A 9 -29.32 56.38 30.94
CA MET A 9 -28.53 55.26 30.32
C MET A 9 -28.68 55.14 28.80
N ALA A 10 -29.39 56.02 28.14
CA ALA A 10 -29.62 56.00 26.70
C ALA A 10 -28.64 56.87 25.88
N ALA A 11 -27.76 57.63 26.53
CA ALA A 11 -26.86 58.55 25.81
C ALA A 11 -25.40 58.07 25.68
N VAL A 12 -25.02 56.94 26.30
CA VAL A 12 -23.65 56.41 26.20
C VAL A 12 -23.51 55.27 25.19
N MET A 13 -24.60 54.67 24.70
CA MET A 13 -24.57 53.61 23.68
C MET A 13 -24.67 54.09 22.22
N ALA A 14 -24.83 55.39 21.97
CA ALA A 14 -24.91 55.93 20.61
C ALA A 14 -23.54 56.40 20.03
N ALA A 15 -22.49 56.47 20.86
CA ALA A 15 -21.14 56.89 20.40
C ALA A 15 -20.19 55.76 20.03
N ALA A 16 -20.55 54.48 20.32
CA ALA A 16 -19.72 53.30 19.98
C ALA A 16 -20.13 52.64 18.67
N ALA A 17 -21.21 53.08 18.00
CA ALA A 17 -21.72 52.44 16.78
C ALA A 17 -21.26 53.08 15.45
N LEU A 18 -20.43 54.15 15.49
CA LEU A 18 -19.97 54.85 14.29
C LEU A 18 -18.49 54.69 13.95
N ALA A 19 -17.73 53.86 14.71
CA ALA A 19 -16.33 53.57 14.43
C ALA A 19 -16.07 52.16 13.81
N GLY A 20 -17.17 51.39 13.50
CA GLY A 20 -17.09 50.02 12.99
C GLY A 20 -17.44 49.82 11.51
N ALA A 21 -17.69 50.91 10.73
CA ALA A 21 -18.24 50.76 9.37
C ALA A 21 -17.27 51.00 8.21
N PHE A 22 -15.97 50.86 8.41
CA PHE A 22 -14.99 50.98 7.31
C PHE A 22 -13.92 49.88 7.30
N ALA A 23 -14.29 48.62 7.62
CA ALA A 23 -13.37 47.48 7.37
C ALA A 23 -14.22 46.24 7.07
N GLY A 24 -14.67 46.10 5.84
CA GLY A 24 -15.46 44.93 5.51
C GLY A 24 -15.84 44.85 4.04
N CYS A 25 -14.90 44.86 3.14
CA CYS A 25 -15.00 44.24 1.81
C CYS A 25 -13.68 43.55 1.51
N GLY A 26 -13.49 42.37 2.12
CA GLY A 26 -12.47 41.43 1.75
C GLY A 26 -13.17 40.11 1.52
N GLY A 27 -13.47 39.78 0.25
CA GLY A 27 -14.03 38.53 -0.14
C GLY A 27 -13.17 37.36 0.39
N ASP A 28 -13.84 36.29 0.75
CA ASP A 28 -13.24 34.98 1.00
C ASP A 28 -12.38 34.55 -0.18
N LYS A 29 -11.17 35.05 -0.24
CA LYS A 29 -10.10 34.37 -0.93
C LYS A 29 -9.74 33.20 -0.03
N LYS A 30 -10.30 32.00 -0.32
CA LYS A 30 -9.59 30.77 -0.01
C LYS A 30 -8.12 31.03 -0.32
N ALA A 31 -7.32 31.11 0.70
CA ALA A 31 -5.88 31.17 0.54
C ALA A 31 -5.48 29.89 -0.19
N ALA A 32 -5.32 29.98 -1.51
CA ALA A 32 -4.43 29.08 -2.19
C ALA A 32 -3.11 29.23 -1.42
N GLN A 33 -2.69 28.18 -0.74
CA GLN A 33 -1.39 28.12 -0.08
C GLN A 33 -0.34 28.36 -1.17
N SER A 34 0.01 29.62 -1.37
CA SER A 34 1.16 29.99 -2.20
C SER A 34 2.37 29.46 -1.46
N GLY A 35 2.99 28.43 -2.00
CA GLY A 35 4.24 27.88 -1.48
C GLY A 35 5.27 28.99 -1.33
N ALA A 36 5.42 29.51 -0.13
CA ALA A 36 6.43 30.49 0.21
C ALA A 36 7.79 29.79 0.23
N ALA A 37 8.80 30.42 -0.39
CA ALA A 37 10.16 29.94 -0.32
C ALA A 37 10.59 29.75 1.14
N GLY A 38 10.98 28.51 1.52
CA GLY A 38 11.42 28.20 2.88
C GLY A 38 10.36 27.59 3.79
N GLN A 39 9.13 27.29 3.32
CA GLN A 39 8.11 26.63 4.12
C GLN A 39 8.43 25.14 4.29
N THR A 40 8.42 24.67 5.54
CA THR A 40 8.46 23.23 5.84
C THR A 40 7.05 22.66 5.79
N VAL A 41 6.85 21.56 5.06
CA VAL A 41 5.58 20.82 4.98
C VAL A 41 5.77 19.43 5.53
N LYS A 42 4.76 18.92 6.21
CA LYS A 42 4.76 17.55 6.73
C LYS A 42 4.18 16.58 5.71
N PHE A 43 4.88 15.45 5.54
CA PHE A 43 4.39 14.28 4.84
C PHE A 43 4.32 13.10 5.80
N GLY A 44 3.25 12.29 5.69
CA GLY A 44 3.14 11.05 6.41
C GLY A 44 3.81 9.92 5.63
N PHE A 45 4.53 9.02 6.30
CA PHE A 45 4.97 7.76 5.74
C PHE A 45 4.41 6.60 6.57
N VAL A 46 3.47 5.85 5.99
CA VAL A 46 2.71 4.79 6.65
C VAL A 46 3.09 3.45 6.03
N THR A 47 3.89 2.67 6.73
CA THR A 47 4.44 1.40 6.22
C THR A 47 4.67 0.39 7.34
N ALA A 48 4.96 -0.87 7.00
CA ALA A 48 5.31 -1.89 7.97
C ALA A 48 6.84 -1.94 8.16
N TYR A 49 7.34 -1.33 9.24
CA TYR A 49 8.78 -1.40 9.59
C TYR A 49 9.15 -2.67 10.32
N THR A 50 8.19 -3.23 11.06
CA THR A 50 8.36 -4.45 11.84
C THR A 50 7.33 -5.49 11.45
N GLY A 51 7.51 -6.74 11.90
CA GLY A 51 6.60 -7.84 11.57
C GLY A 51 6.79 -8.38 10.14
N PRO A 52 5.77 -9.03 9.58
CA PRO A 52 5.89 -9.78 8.31
C PRO A 52 6.21 -8.92 7.08
N GLY A 53 5.90 -7.63 7.13
CA GLY A 53 6.16 -6.69 6.03
C GLY A 53 7.51 -5.95 6.13
N ALA A 54 8.32 -6.22 7.15
CA ALA A 54 9.48 -5.41 7.50
C ALA A 54 10.49 -5.22 6.35
N ALA A 55 10.79 -6.28 5.60
CA ALA A 55 11.75 -6.18 4.49
C ALA A 55 11.29 -5.21 3.39
N TYR A 56 9.99 -5.18 3.09
CA TYR A 56 9.45 -4.20 2.14
C TYR A 56 9.47 -2.79 2.71
N GLY A 57 8.97 -2.62 3.96
CA GLY A 57 8.87 -1.31 4.60
C GLY A 57 10.23 -0.65 4.81
N GLN A 58 11.25 -1.43 5.15
CA GLN A 58 12.62 -0.93 5.30
C GLN A 58 13.21 -0.48 3.95
N ALA A 59 13.06 -1.30 2.89
CA ALA A 59 13.53 -0.92 1.55
C ALA A 59 12.80 0.34 1.01
N MET A 60 11.48 0.44 1.23
CA MET A 60 10.73 1.65 0.87
C MET A 60 11.20 2.88 1.65
N LYS A 61 11.51 2.70 2.95
CA LYS A 61 12.04 3.78 3.79
C LYS A 61 13.35 4.35 3.26
N GLU A 62 14.27 3.49 2.85
CA GLU A 62 15.54 3.93 2.28
C GLU A 62 15.32 4.82 1.04
N GLY A 63 14.38 4.43 0.16
CA GLY A 63 14.02 5.24 -1.01
C GLY A 63 13.36 6.57 -0.66
N VAL A 64 12.44 6.56 0.31
CA VAL A 64 11.76 7.79 0.77
C VAL A 64 12.74 8.73 1.47
N ASP A 65 13.61 8.21 2.34
CA ASP A 65 14.61 9.02 3.04
C ASP A 65 15.57 9.69 2.03
N LEU A 66 16.04 8.94 1.03
CA LEU A 66 16.89 9.47 -0.03
C LEU A 66 16.18 10.62 -0.80
N ALA A 67 14.94 10.40 -1.22
CA ALA A 67 14.15 11.40 -1.92
C ALA A 67 13.94 12.67 -1.07
N VAL A 68 13.60 12.51 0.21
CA VAL A 68 13.43 13.63 1.16
C VAL A 68 14.77 14.38 1.36
N GLU A 69 15.88 13.65 1.48
CA GLU A 69 17.20 14.23 1.60
C GLU A 69 17.58 15.06 0.36
N GLU A 70 17.37 14.50 -0.84
CA GLU A 70 17.64 15.20 -2.11
C GLU A 70 16.78 16.46 -2.23
N ILE A 71 15.47 16.36 -2.00
CA ILE A 71 14.56 17.52 -2.05
C ILE A 71 14.98 18.58 -1.03
N ASN A 72 15.34 18.17 0.18
CA ASN A 72 15.72 19.09 1.25
C ASN A 72 17.07 19.75 1.04
N LYS A 73 17.96 19.15 0.24
CA LYS A 73 19.29 19.70 -0.11
C LYS A 73 19.26 20.55 -1.38
N ASP A 74 18.29 20.37 -2.28
CA ASP A 74 18.23 21.09 -3.54
C ASP A 74 17.92 22.58 -3.29
N PRO A 75 18.85 23.49 -3.65
CA PRO A 75 18.66 24.95 -3.49
C PRO A 75 17.54 25.52 -4.37
N LYS A 76 17.10 24.79 -5.40
CA LYS A 76 16.00 25.19 -6.26
C LYS A 76 14.64 24.89 -5.65
N THR A 77 14.59 23.98 -4.68
CA THR A 77 13.35 23.59 -3.99
C THR A 77 12.96 24.68 -2.99
N LYS A 78 11.78 25.25 -3.18
CA LYS A 78 11.23 26.30 -2.32
C LYS A 78 10.61 25.77 -1.03
N MET A 79 10.57 24.47 -0.85
CA MET A 79 9.86 23.79 0.21
C MET A 79 10.76 22.72 0.83
N LYS A 80 10.68 22.55 2.13
CA LYS A 80 11.35 21.46 2.86
C LYS A 80 10.31 20.45 3.31
N ILE A 81 10.70 19.18 3.33
CA ILE A 81 9.84 18.08 3.78
C ILE A 81 10.24 17.67 5.20
N ASP A 82 9.26 17.63 6.09
CA ASP A 82 9.32 17.00 7.40
C ASP A 82 8.53 15.68 7.32
N LEU A 83 9.23 14.55 7.44
CA LEU A 83 8.66 13.21 7.27
C LEU A 83 8.24 12.63 8.60
N VAL A 84 6.94 12.44 8.79
CA VAL A 84 6.36 11.75 9.95
C VAL A 84 6.10 10.30 9.61
N THR A 85 6.67 9.38 10.40
CA THR A 85 6.66 7.95 10.07
C THR A 85 5.86 7.13 11.08
N TYR A 86 5.02 6.20 10.59
CA TYR A 86 4.23 5.27 11.39
C TYR A 86 4.42 3.82 10.95
N ASP A 87 4.68 2.95 11.93
CA ASP A 87 4.77 1.49 11.73
C ASP A 87 3.40 0.84 11.87
N THR A 88 2.94 0.20 10.82
CA THR A 88 1.65 -0.52 10.81
C THR A 88 1.78 -1.99 11.20
N LYS A 89 2.99 -2.53 11.20
CA LYS A 89 3.25 -3.97 11.47
C LYS A 89 2.47 -4.92 10.55
N LEU A 90 2.12 -4.46 9.36
CA LEU A 90 1.24 -5.15 8.41
C LEU A 90 -0.15 -5.45 9.03
N ASN A 91 -0.71 -4.48 9.76
CA ASN A 91 -2.00 -4.61 10.45
C ASN A 91 -2.96 -3.52 10.00
N LYS A 92 -4.14 -3.93 9.52
CA LYS A 92 -5.17 -3.01 9.00
C LYS A 92 -5.65 -1.97 10.03
N ALA A 93 -5.80 -2.36 11.31
CA ALA A 93 -6.24 -1.45 12.36
C ALA A 93 -5.14 -0.41 12.69
N GLU A 94 -3.87 -0.83 12.73
CA GLU A 94 -2.75 0.09 12.91
C GLU A 94 -2.62 1.06 11.72
N ALA A 95 -2.85 0.60 10.49
CA ALA A 95 -2.87 1.46 9.31
C ALA A 95 -3.96 2.54 9.39
N ILE A 96 -5.18 2.18 9.83
CA ILE A 96 -6.26 3.15 10.06
C ILE A 96 -5.84 4.19 11.11
N ASN A 97 -5.26 3.73 12.24
CA ASN A 97 -4.81 4.61 13.31
C ASN A 97 -3.69 5.54 12.85
N ALA A 98 -2.72 5.02 12.08
CA ALA A 98 -1.61 5.79 11.52
C ALA A 98 -2.11 6.89 10.57
N VAL A 99 -3.00 6.56 9.64
CA VAL A 99 -3.59 7.53 8.71
C VAL A 99 -4.37 8.61 9.47
N LYS A 100 -5.17 8.25 10.48
CA LYS A 100 -5.86 9.23 11.33
C LYS A 100 -4.88 10.16 12.04
N LYS A 101 -3.79 9.65 12.63
CA LYS A 101 -2.78 10.48 13.30
C LYS A 101 -2.10 11.43 12.31
N CYS A 102 -1.69 10.96 11.14
CA CYS A 102 -1.16 11.81 10.08
C CYS A 102 -2.09 13.00 9.78
N ILE A 103 -3.40 12.73 9.66
CA ILE A 103 -4.39 13.74 9.28
C ILE A 103 -4.74 14.66 10.46
N GLU A 104 -5.10 14.08 11.60
CA GLU A 104 -5.72 14.81 12.72
C GLU A 104 -4.70 15.47 13.64
N GLN A 105 -3.56 14.81 13.87
CA GLN A 105 -2.54 15.29 14.81
C GLN A 105 -1.41 16.02 14.09
N ASP A 106 -0.80 15.38 13.08
CA ASP A 106 0.37 15.92 12.39
C ASP A 106 0.01 16.93 11.31
N LYS A 107 -1.24 16.91 10.80
CA LYS A 107 -1.73 17.80 9.74
C LYS A 107 -0.88 17.70 8.47
N VAL A 108 -0.57 16.48 8.05
CA VAL A 108 0.26 16.24 6.89
C VAL A 108 -0.40 16.71 5.60
N LEU A 109 0.40 17.10 4.62
CA LEU A 109 -0.07 17.51 3.29
C LEU A 109 -0.54 16.31 2.46
N ALA A 110 0.21 15.21 2.54
CA ALA A 110 -0.08 13.95 1.87
C ALA A 110 0.54 12.79 2.65
N ILE A 111 0.12 11.57 2.32
CA ILE A 111 0.59 10.33 2.94
C ILE A 111 1.20 9.45 1.85
N GLU A 112 2.46 9.09 2.01
CA GLU A 112 3.10 7.99 1.32
C GLU A 112 2.72 6.69 2.03
N GLY A 113 1.95 5.85 1.37
CA GLY A 113 1.32 4.69 1.99
C GLY A 113 -0.21 4.83 2.08
N PRO A 114 -0.89 3.90 2.76
CA PRO A 114 -0.39 2.64 3.36
C PRO A 114 0.29 1.71 2.36
N MET A 115 1.23 0.90 2.87
CA MET A 115 2.10 0.07 2.03
C MET A 115 1.35 -0.97 1.22
N THR A 116 0.49 -1.74 1.85
CA THR A 116 -0.17 -2.89 1.20
C THR A 116 -1.59 -2.60 0.76
N SER A 117 -2.08 -3.41 -0.19
CA SER A 117 -3.45 -3.30 -0.69
C SER A 117 -4.50 -3.47 0.41
N GLY A 118 -4.31 -4.44 1.30
CA GLY A 118 -5.24 -4.66 2.41
C GLY A 118 -5.28 -3.51 3.42
N GLU A 119 -4.13 -2.88 3.68
CA GLU A 119 -4.06 -1.68 4.52
C GLU A 119 -4.69 -0.47 3.82
N MET A 120 -4.47 -0.31 2.50
CA MET A 120 -5.08 0.77 1.74
C MET A 120 -6.60 0.63 1.65
N PHE A 121 -7.13 -0.57 1.44
CA PHE A 121 -8.59 -0.80 1.48
C PHE A 121 -9.19 -0.44 2.83
N ALA A 122 -8.46 -0.68 3.93
CA ALA A 122 -8.92 -0.36 5.28
C ALA A 122 -8.79 1.13 5.63
N ALA A 123 -7.67 1.76 5.32
CA ALA A 123 -7.33 3.12 5.77
C ALA A 123 -7.55 4.19 4.69
N GLY A 124 -7.53 3.84 3.41
CA GLY A 124 -7.76 4.76 2.29
C GLY A 124 -9.07 5.55 2.38
N PRO A 125 -10.21 4.93 2.78
CA PRO A 125 -11.46 5.68 2.99
C PRO A 125 -11.33 6.84 3.98
N VAL A 126 -10.47 6.72 5.00
CA VAL A 126 -10.22 7.82 5.96
C VAL A 126 -9.51 8.98 5.28
N ALA A 127 -8.48 8.71 4.48
CA ALA A 127 -7.76 9.71 3.70
C ALA A 127 -8.70 10.38 2.67
N GLN A 128 -9.50 9.57 1.94
CA GLN A 128 -10.49 10.05 0.97
C GLN A 128 -11.51 11.00 1.60
N GLN A 129 -12.11 10.62 2.73
CA GLN A 129 -13.10 11.46 3.43
C GLN A 129 -12.48 12.77 3.93
N SER A 130 -11.23 12.71 4.36
CA SER A 130 -10.48 13.88 4.85
C SER A 130 -9.88 14.74 3.74
N LYS A 131 -10.00 14.31 2.48
CA LYS A 131 -9.41 14.96 1.30
C LYS A 131 -7.89 15.13 1.42
N VAL A 132 -7.22 14.15 1.99
CA VAL A 132 -5.77 14.06 2.07
C VAL A 132 -5.31 12.97 1.11
N VAL A 133 -4.34 13.29 0.25
CA VAL A 133 -3.81 12.32 -0.70
C VAL A 133 -3.12 11.18 0.03
N ALA A 134 -3.50 9.94 -0.31
CA ALA A 134 -2.78 8.74 0.08
C ALA A 134 -2.24 8.03 -1.16
N PHE A 135 -0.94 7.79 -1.19
CA PHE A 135 -0.19 7.30 -2.34
C PHE A 135 0.43 5.94 -2.03
N GLY A 136 -0.22 4.88 -2.50
CA GLY A 136 0.18 3.49 -2.22
C GLY A 136 1.42 3.06 -3.00
N THR A 137 2.41 2.50 -2.30
CA THR A 137 3.69 2.06 -2.85
C THR A 137 3.72 0.58 -3.23
N GLY A 138 3.04 -0.29 -2.47
CA GLY A 138 2.96 -1.73 -2.73
C GLY A 138 1.53 -2.22 -3.02
N THR A 139 0.63 -1.32 -3.40
CA THR A 139 -0.81 -1.59 -3.57
C THR A 139 -1.14 -2.13 -4.96
N THR A 140 -0.89 -3.41 -5.23
CA THR A 140 -1.03 -4.02 -6.56
C THR A 140 -2.43 -4.56 -6.86
N ALA A 141 -3.31 -4.69 -5.85
CA ALA A 141 -4.67 -5.23 -6.03
C ALA A 141 -5.53 -4.38 -6.99
N PRO A 142 -6.48 -4.99 -7.71
CA PRO A 142 -7.54 -4.25 -8.40
C PRO A 142 -8.35 -3.39 -7.43
N GLY A 143 -8.92 -2.28 -7.90
CA GLY A 143 -9.87 -1.46 -7.13
C GLY A 143 -9.25 -0.44 -6.16
N ILE A 144 -7.93 -0.37 -6.02
CA ILE A 144 -7.28 0.59 -5.10
C ILE A 144 -7.64 2.03 -5.44
N THR A 145 -7.51 2.42 -6.70
CA THR A 145 -7.83 3.80 -7.14
C THR A 145 -9.33 4.08 -7.26
N ASP A 146 -10.16 3.04 -7.18
CA ASP A 146 -11.62 3.17 -7.16
C ASP A 146 -12.14 3.63 -5.79
N LEU A 147 -11.27 3.65 -4.76
CA LEU A 147 -11.58 4.19 -3.44
C LEU A 147 -11.86 5.69 -3.44
N GLY A 148 -11.38 6.44 -4.45
CA GLY A 148 -11.71 7.84 -4.65
C GLY A 148 -10.56 8.71 -5.19
N ASP A 149 -10.87 10.00 -5.39
CA ASP A 149 -10.02 10.98 -6.08
C ASP A 149 -8.75 11.38 -5.31
N TYR A 150 -8.65 11.00 -4.03
CA TYR A 150 -7.48 11.23 -3.18
C TYR A 150 -6.61 9.99 -2.99
N ILE A 151 -6.93 8.88 -3.69
CA ILE A 151 -6.18 7.62 -3.57
C ILE A 151 -5.43 7.34 -4.87
N PHE A 152 -4.11 7.29 -4.74
CA PHE A 152 -3.19 7.06 -5.85
C PHE A 152 -2.29 5.86 -5.57
N ARG A 153 -1.58 5.40 -6.59
CA ARG A 153 -0.49 4.42 -6.47
C ARG A 153 0.52 4.58 -7.60
N ASN A 154 1.77 4.18 -7.35
CA ASN A 154 2.79 4.00 -8.38
C ASN A 154 3.16 2.52 -8.59
N ALA A 155 2.66 1.61 -7.74
CA ALA A 155 2.86 0.17 -7.94
C ALA A 155 2.21 -0.30 -9.24
N ILE A 156 2.92 -1.11 -10.02
CA ILE A 156 2.34 -1.76 -11.21
C ILE A 156 1.27 -2.73 -10.74
N PRO A 157 0.02 -2.57 -11.21
CA PRO A 157 -1.06 -3.47 -10.83
C PRO A 157 -0.78 -4.93 -11.20
N GLY A 158 -1.14 -5.86 -10.32
CA GLY A 158 -1.03 -7.29 -10.59
C GLY A 158 -1.69 -7.71 -11.92
N LYS A 159 -2.79 -7.05 -12.30
CA LYS A 159 -3.46 -7.26 -13.60
C LYS A 159 -2.60 -6.94 -14.83
N LEU A 160 -1.51 -6.20 -14.67
CA LEU A 160 -0.55 -5.91 -15.75
C LEU A 160 0.71 -6.79 -15.63
N ALA A 161 1.25 -6.96 -14.42
CA ALA A 161 2.50 -7.69 -14.20
C ALA A 161 2.33 -9.21 -14.36
N ILE A 162 1.28 -9.80 -13.78
CA ILE A 162 1.07 -11.24 -13.77
C ILE A 162 0.88 -11.80 -15.18
N PRO A 163 0.01 -11.24 -16.06
CA PRO A 163 -0.16 -11.76 -17.42
C PRO A 163 1.14 -11.78 -18.22
N VAL A 164 1.95 -10.72 -18.11
CA VAL A 164 3.25 -10.64 -18.81
C VAL A 164 4.21 -11.70 -18.27
N THR A 165 4.28 -11.87 -16.96
CA THR A 165 5.17 -12.87 -16.34
C THR A 165 4.76 -14.30 -16.71
N VAL A 166 3.46 -14.60 -16.61
CA VAL A 166 2.94 -15.94 -16.96
C VAL A 166 3.14 -16.23 -18.46
N GLN A 167 2.88 -15.24 -19.34
CA GLN A 167 3.11 -15.41 -20.79
C GLN A 167 4.59 -15.71 -21.07
N LYS A 168 5.52 -14.96 -20.47
CA LYS A 168 6.96 -15.20 -20.63
C LYS A 168 7.39 -16.56 -20.09
N ALA A 169 6.83 -16.97 -18.95
CA ALA A 169 7.06 -18.30 -18.41
C ALA A 169 6.53 -19.39 -19.36
N TYR A 170 5.34 -19.21 -19.90
CA TYR A 170 4.73 -20.13 -20.86
C TYR A 170 5.56 -20.24 -22.14
N ASP A 171 5.96 -19.12 -22.72
CA ASP A 171 6.80 -19.10 -23.94
C ASP A 171 8.14 -19.83 -23.72
N LYS A 172 8.71 -19.75 -22.51
CA LYS A 172 10.00 -20.35 -22.17
C LYS A 172 9.90 -21.82 -21.80
N LEU A 173 8.88 -22.22 -21.07
CA LEU A 173 8.76 -23.54 -20.44
C LEU A 173 7.79 -24.47 -21.15
N GLY A 174 6.82 -23.95 -21.89
CA GLY A 174 5.83 -24.72 -22.65
C GLY A 174 4.90 -25.58 -21.81
N PHE A 175 4.69 -25.24 -20.53
CA PHE A 175 3.89 -26.02 -19.59
C PHE A 175 2.42 -26.12 -19.98
N LYS A 176 1.79 -27.25 -19.65
CA LYS A 176 0.38 -27.55 -19.97
C LYS A 176 -0.49 -27.60 -18.71
N THR A 177 0.15 -27.86 -17.57
CA THR A 177 -0.54 -28.00 -16.28
C THR A 177 0.12 -27.08 -15.24
N VAL A 178 -0.71 -26.53 -14.36
CA VAL A 178 -0.26 -25.67 -13.26
C VAL A 178 -1.06 -25.99 -12.01
N ALA A 179 -0.39 -25.96 -10.84
CA ALA A 179 -1.07 -25.82 -9.56
C ALA A 179 -0.93 -24.37 -9.06
N VAL A 180 -1.96 -23.87 -8.39
CA VAL A 180 -1.96 -22.51 -7.81
C VAL A 180 -2.01 -22.61 -6.29
N MET A 181 -1.15 -21.83 -5.60
CA MET A 181 -1.26 -21.60 -4.17
C MET A 181 -1.44 -20.11 -3.90
N TYR A 182 -2.31 -19.75 -2.94
CA TYR A 182 -2.47 -18.34 -2.59
C TYR A 182 -2.90 -18.12 -1.14
N SER A 183 -2.52 -16.98 -0.57
CA SER A 183 -3.00 -16.56 0.76
C SER A 183 -4.47 -16.12 0.67
N ASN A 184 -5.33 -16.81 1.43
CA ASN A 184 -6.79 -16.60 1.38
C ASN A 184 -7.29 -15.48 2.31
N ASN A 185 -6.47 -15.01 3.24
CA ASN A 185 -6.77 -13.91 4.16
C ASN A 185 -6.10 -12.58 3.77
N ASN A 186 -5.52 -12.52 2.56
CA ASN A 186 -4.87 -11.35 1.99
C ASN A 186 -5.61 -10.89 0.73
N ASP A 187 -6.22 -9.70 0.78
CA ASP A 187 -7.05 -9.17 -0.31
C ASP A 187 -6.30 -9.07 -1.65
N GLN A 188 -4.99 -8.76 -1.61
CA GLN A 188 -4.15 -8.73 -2.80
C GLN A 188 -4.01 -10.14 -3.41
N MET A 189 -3.67 -11.13 -2.59
CA MET A 189 -3.40 -12.50 -3.06
C MET A 189 -4.66 -13.19 -3.58
N VAL A 190 -5.81 -12.91 -2.96
CA VAL A 190 -7.11 -13.35 -3.47
C VAL A 190 -7.41 -12.72 -4.83
N GLY A 191 -7.12 -11.43 -5.00
CA GLY A 191 -7.25 -10.75 -6.30
C GLY A 191 -6.30 -11.29 -7.35
N GLU A 192 -5.05 -11.54 -6.99
CA GLU A 192 -4.02 -12.07 -7.90
C GLU A 192 -4.28 -13.52 -8.30
N ASN A 193 -4.83 -14.36 -7.41
CA ASN A 193 -5.29 -15.70 -7.79
C ASN A 193 -6.30 -15.65 -8.94
N LYS A 194 -7.28 -14.73 -8.91
CA LYS A 194 -8.24 -14.58 -10.01
C LYS A 194 -7.54 -14.24 -11.32
N ILE A 195 -6.52 -13.38 -11.27
CA ILE A 195 -5.72 -13.03 -12.45
C ILE A 195 -4.96 -14.25 -12.97
N TYR A 196 -4.33 -15.04 -12.09
CA TYR A 196 -3.68 -16.30 -12.50
C TYR A 196 -4.65 -17.25 -13.19
N GLN A 197 -5.83 -17.50 -12.60
CA GLN A 197 -6.84 -18.39 -13.19
C GLN A 197 -7.27 -17.91 -14.59
N ASP A 198 -7.52 -16.60 -14.74
CA ASP A 198 -7.93 -16.02 -16.02
C ASP A 198 -6.84 -16.16 -17.09
N VAL A 199 -5.58 -15.89 -16.73
CA VAL A 199 -4.44 -15.97 -17.66
C VAL A 199 -4.18 -17.43 -18.07
N PHE A 200 -4.18 -18.38 -17.14
CA PHE A 200 -4.01 -19.79 -17.47
C PHE A 200 -5.12 -20.30 -18.39
N LYS A 201 -6.38 -19.89 -18.12
CA LYS A 201 -7.51 -20.21 -18.99
C LYS A 201 -7.33 -19.64 -20.41
N GLN A 202 -6.86 -18.38 -20.53
CA GLN A 202 -6.60 -17.75 -21.84
C GLN A 202 -5.49 -18.46 -22.62
N LEU A 203 -4.48 -19.00 -21.95
CA LEU A 203 -3.37 -19.76 -22.54
C LEU A 203 -3.72 -21.22 -22.80
N GLY A 204 -4.91 -21.70 -22.41
CA GLY A 204 -5.28 -23.11 -22.52
C GLY A 204 -4.49 -24.02 -21.58
N VAL A 205 -3.92 -23.47 -20.51
CA VAL A 205 -3.22 -24.22 -19.46
C VAL A 205 -4.23 -24.76 -18.45
N ASN A 206 -4.13 -26.05 -18.14
CA ASN A 206 -5.04 -26.69 -17.19
C ASN A 206 -4.56 -26.44 -15.74
N VAL A 207 -5.41 -25.82 -14.93
CA VAL A 207 -5.18 -25.70 -13.48
C VAL A 207 -5.61 -27.01 -12.83
N VAL A 208 -4.62 -27.83 -12.43
CA VAL A 208 -4.87 -29.19 -11.90
C VAL A 208 -5.16 -29.22 -10.42
N ASP A 209 -4.73 -28.15 -9.68
CA ASP A 209 -4.99 -28.01 -8.25
C ASP A 209 -4.97 -26.55 -7.84
N THR A 210 -5.72 -26.19 -6.79
CA THR A 210 -5.72 -24.85 -6.19
C THR A 210 -5.79 -24.98 -4.68
N GLU A 211 -4.67 -24.66 -4.02
CA GLU A 211 -4.54 -24.74 -2.57
C GLU A 211 -4.44 -23.36 -1.91
N THR A 212 -4.87 -23.28 -0.68
CA THR A 212 -4.84 -22.02 0.09
C THR A 212 -4.02 -22.16 1.37
N PHE A 213 -3.50 -21.02 1.80
CA PHE A 213 -2.85 -20.84 3.11
C PHE A 213 -3.27 -19.48 3.69
N ALA A 214 -2.94 -19.22 4.95
CA ALA A 214 -3.09 -17.91 5.54
C ALA A 214 -1.73 -17.19 5.65
N ASP A 215 -1.72 -15.86 5.57
CA ASP A 215 -0.54 -15.07 5.94
C ASP A 215 -0.08 -15.47 7.35
N LYS A 216 1.23 -15.68 7.52
CA LYS A 216 1.93 -16.15 8.72
C LYS A 216 1.86 -17.66 8.96
N ASP A 217 1.27 -18.45 8.08
CA ASP A 217 1.43 -19.90 8.13
C ASP A 217 2.90 -20.26 7.96
N THR A 218 3.33 -21.33 8.62
CA THR A 218 4.73 -21.81 8.63
C THR A 218 4.89 -23.22 8.14
N ASP A 219 3.79 -23.98 8.02
CA ASP A 219 3.79 -25.34 7.48
C ASP A 219 2.82 -25.45 6.30
N PHE A 220 3.33 -25.92 5.19
CA PHE A 220 2.63 -26.05 3.92
C PHE A 220 2.63 -27.51 3.40
N SER A 221 3.00 -28.45 4.26
CA SER A 221 3.17 -29.87 3.90
C SER A 221 1.89 -30.48 3.33
N ALA A 222 0.73 -30.15 3.90
CA ALA A 222 -0.54 -30.70 3.45
C ALA A 222 -0.91 -30.23 2.03
N GLN A 223 -0.76 -28.94 1.76
CA GLN A 223 -1.02 -28.36 0.44
C GLN A 223 -0.04 -28.90 -0.59
N LEU A 224 1.26 -28.93 -0.26
CA LEU A 224 2.29 -29.43 -1.16
C LEU A 224 2.15 -30.93 -1.46
N THR A 225 1.65 -31.73 -0.51
CA THR A 225 1.34 -33.15 -0.75
C THR A 225 0.27 -33.33 -1.83
N LYS A 226 -0.77 -32.51 -1.83
CA LYS A 226 -1.83 -32.55 -2.84
C LYS A 226 -1.30 -32.08 -4.20
N ILE A 227 -0.54 -30.98 -4.22
CA ILE A 227 0.08 -30.49 -5.44
C ILE A 227 1.04 -31.53 -6.02
N GLN A 228 1.83 -32.19 -5.19
CA GLN A 228 2.74 -33.26 -5.62
C GLN A 228 1.96 -34.43 -6.24
N ALA A 229 0.84 -34.82 -5.66
CA ALA A 229 -0.02 -35.87 -6.21
C ALA A 229 -0.66 -35.47 -7.54
N ALA A 230 -1.01 -34.18 -7.71
CA ALA A 230 -1.53 -33.62 -8.97
C ALA A 230 -0.47 -33.51 -10.06
N ASN A 231 0.81 -33.54 -9.70
CA ASN A 231 2.00 -33.53 -10.58
C ASN A 231 1.93 -32.44 -11.68
N PRO A 232 1.82 -31.15 -11.33
CA PRO A 232 1.80 -30.08 -12.32
C PRO A 232 3.17 -29.87 -12.96
N ASP A 233 3.19 -29.26 -14.15
CA ASP A 233 4.43 -28.82 -14.80
C ASP A 233 5.07 -27.64 -14.09
N VAL A 234 4.23 -26.74 -13.50
CA VAL A 234 4.62 -25.48 -12.85
C VAL A 234 3.75 -25.23 -11.62
N ILE A 235 4.28 -24.53 -10.62
CA ILE A 235 3.50 -24.07 -9.46
C ILE A 235 3.47 -22.54 -9.46
N ALA A 236 2.29 -21.94 -9.49
CA ALA A 236 2.10 -20.50 -9.35
C ALA A 236 1.72 -20.16 -7.90
N ILE A 237 2.39 -19.17 -7.31
CA ILE A 237 2.18 -18.81 -5.91
C ILE A 237 1.90 -17.30 -5.79
N ALA A 238 0.76 -16.96 -5.18
CA ALA A 238 0.44 -15.61 -4.75
C ALA A 238 0.58 -15.53 -3.21
N GLY A 239 1.68 -14.94 -2.75
CA GLY A 239 2.06 -14.84 -1.34
C GLY A 239 3.08 -13.75 -1.10
N LEU A 240 3.41 -13.52 0.17
CA LEU A 240 4.50 -12.65 0.56
C LEU A 240 5.82 -13.43 0.57
N TYR A 241 6.95 -12.71 0.70
CA TYR A 241 8.28 -13.31 0.60
C TYR A 241 8.53 -14.39 1.67
N GLN A 242 7.99 -14.25 2.87
CA GLN A 242 8.20 -15.18 3.97
C GLN A 242 7.55 -16.54 3.69
N GLU A 243 6.26 -16.55 3.41
CA GLU A 243 5.53 -17.76 3.08
C GLU A 243 6.05 -18.36 1.79
N GLY A 244 6.33 -17.52 0.78
CA GLY A 244 6.93 -17.96 -0.48
C GLY A 244 8.25 -18.70 -0.29
N ALA A 245 9.14 -18.17 0.54
CA ALA A 245 10.42 -18.85 0.85
C ALA A 245 10.22 -20.18 1.56
N LEU A 246 9.31 -20.24 2.54
CA LEU A 246 9.00 -21.49 3.26
C LEU A 246 8.35 -22.54 2.35
N ILE A 247 7.39 -22.12 1.52
CA ILE A 247 6.73 -23.00 0.54
C ILE A 247 7.76 -23.62 -0.40
N VAL A 248 8.62 -22.78 -1.00
CA VAL A 248 9.60 -23.24 -1.96
C VAL A 248 10.64 -24.18 -1.31
N LYS A 249 11.15 -23.84 -0.12
CA LYS A 249 12.04 -24.74 0.63
C LYS A 249 11.38 -26.08 0.89
N LYS A 250 10.15 -26.06 1.41
CA LYS A 250 9.42 -27.29 1.71
C LYS A 250 9.15 -28.12 0.45
N ALA A 251 8.80 -27.49 -0.66
CA ALA A 251 8.63 -28.18 -1.94
C ALA A 251 9.93 -28.90 -2.37
N ARG A 252 11.08 -28.23 -2.28
CA ARG A 252 12.38 -28.84 -2.61
C ARG A 252 12.77 -29.98 -1.65
N GLU A 253 12.50 -29.83 -0.34
CA GLU A 253 12.67 -30.91 0.65
C GLU A 253 11.84 -32.16 0.33
N MET A 254 10.62 -31.96 -0.21
CA MET A 254 9.75 -33.03 -0.66
C MET A 254 10.15 -33.63 -2.04
N GLY A 255 11.25 -33.18 -2.63
CA GLY A 255 11.74 -33.65 -3.94
C GLY A 255 11.02 -33.04 -5.14
N MET A 256 10.19 -32.00 -4.93
CA MET A 256 9.51 -31.31 -6.02
C MET A 256 10.49 -30.38 -6.75
N THR A 257 10.60 -30.52 -8.06
CA THR A 257 11.56 -29.77 -8.91
C THR A 257 10.89 -28.78 -9.85
N GLN A 258 9.56 -28.70 -9.82
CA GLN A 258 8.79 -27.83 -10.71
C GLN A 258 9.26 -26.38 -10.62
N PRO A 259 9.33 -25.65 -11.76
CA PRO A 259 9.51 -24.21 -11.75
C PRO A 259 8.40 -23.51 -10.94
N ILE A 260 8.77 -22.42 -10.30
CA ILE A 260 7.85 -21.62 -9.50
C ILE A 260 7.57 -20.29 -10.23
N ILE A 261 6.33 -19.86 -10.30
CA ILE A 261 5.93 -18.54 -10.76
C ILE A 261 5.40 -17.79 -9.53
N GLY A 262 6.20 -16.87 -8.99
CA GLY A 262 5.83 -15.99 -7.87
C GLY A 262 5.25 -14.68 -8.33
N ASN A 263 4.35 -14.12 -7.53
CA ASN A 263 3.84 -12.77 -7.72
C ASN A 263 4.88 -11.70 -7.28
N ASN A 264 4.50 -10.42 -7.32
CA ASN A 264 5.35 -9.32 -6.87
C ASN A 264 5.76 -9.43 -5.39
N GLY A 265 4.99 -10.12 -4.57
CA GLY A 265 5.34 -10.39 -3.17
C GLY A 265 6.66 -11.16 -2.97
N PHE A 266 7.15 -11.85 -4.01
CA PHE A 266 8.46 -12.52 -3.96
C PHE A 266 9.62 -11.59 -4.32
N ASN A 267 9.33 -10.38 -4.83
CA ASN A 267 10.36 -9.41 -5.22
C ASN A 267 10.98 -8.73 -3.99
N SER A 268 11.78 -9.48 -3.26
CA SER A 268 12.50 -9.02 -2.07
C SER A 268 13.82 -9.75 -1.94
N PRO A 269 14.93 -9.09 -1.62
CA PRO A 269 16.17 -9.76 -1.25
C PRO A 269 15.99 -10.78 -0.12
N ALA A 270 15.07 -10.53 0.80
CA ALA A 270 14.76 -11.41 1.91
C ALA A 270 14.15 -12.75 1.45
N TYR A 271 13.44 -12.79 0.31
CA TYR A 271 12.99 -14.06 -0.29
C TYR A 271 14.18 -14.95 -0.64
N ILE A 272 15.16 -14.40 -1.37
CA ILE A 272 16.36 -15.15 -1.79
C ILE A 272 17.17 -15.58 -0.57
N GLN A 273 17.36 -14.68 0.41
CA GLN A 273 18.11 -14.98 1.63
C GLN A 273 17.47 -16.11 2.45
N GLN A 274 16.14 -16.13 2.55
CA GLN A 274 15.42 -17.15 3.31
C GLN A 274 15.28 -18.47 2.54
N ALA A 275 14.99 -18.41 1.24
CA ALA A 275 14.83 -19.61 0.42
C ALA A 275 16.16 -20.28 0.08
N GLY A 276 17.26 -19.52 0.00
CA GLY A 276 18.57 -20.03 -0.40
C GLY A 276 18.51 -20.69 -1.79
N ASP A 277 19.18 -21.82 -1.96
CA ASP A 277 19.21 -22.57 -3.22
C ASP A 277 17.84 -23.07 -3.68
N ALA A 278 16.87 -23.18 -2.77
CA ALA A 278 15.49 -23.54 -3.12
C ALA A 278 14.81 -22.50 -4.02
N ALA A 279 15.28 -21.24 -4.02
CA ALA A 279 14.77 -20.19 -4.91
C ALA A 279 15.13 -20.39 -6.39
N ASN A 280 16.11 -21.28 -6.70
CA ASN A 280 16.52 -21.53 -8.07
C ASN A 280 15.34 -22.03 -8.91
N GLY A 281 15.15 -21.43 -10.10
CA GLY A 281 14.02 -21.73 -10.98
C GLY A 281 12.72 -20.97 -10.64
N THR A 282 12.75 -20.03 -9.69
CA THR A 282 11.62 -19.13 -9.44
C THR A 282 11.62 -17.98 -10.46
N LEU A 283 10.49 -17.78 -11.09
CA LEU A 283 10.18 -16.63 -11.95
C LEU A 283 9.31 -15.66 -11.16
N VAL A 284 9.67 -14.39 -11.11
CA VAL A 284 8.98 -13.41 -10.25
C VAL A 284 8.37 -12.30 -11.10
N ALA A 285 7.10 -11.98 -10.83
CA ALA A 285 6.45 -10.80 -11.39
C ALA A 285 7.05 -9.56 -10.72
N THR A 286 7.77 -8.75 -11.50
CA THR A 286 8.39 -7.51 -11.01
C THR A 286 8.06 -6.34 -11.95
N PRO A 287 8.00 -5.10 -11.41
CA PRO A 287 7.86 -3.89 -12.22
C PRO A 287 8.95 -3.75 -13.26
#